data_0b096b9e1b7d3dfe255b8bda4275931e
#
_entry.id   0b096b9e1b7d3dfe255b8bda4275931e
#
_cell.length_a   1.000
_cell.length_b   1.000
_cell.length_c   1.000
_cell.angle_alpha   90.00
_cell.angle_beta   90.00
_cell.angle_gamma   90.00
#
_symmetry.space_group_name_H-M   'P 1'
#
loop_
_entity.id
_entity.type
_entity.pdbx_description
1 polymer ?
#
loop_
_entity_poly.entity_id
_entity_poly.type
_entity_poly.pdbx_seq_one_letter_code
_entity_poly.pdbx_strand_id
1 'polypeptide(L)'
;CRAGSAKPFAFGDTITTNEVNYNGNYTYGNAPKGEYRGRTTPVGTFQPNAFGLYDMHGNVWEWCADTWHDNYEGAPNDGSAWISETNQNVKLLRGGSWYGNPDYCRSAYRHYGNLAYDYDGIGFRVVCSGAART
;
A
#
# COMPACT_ATOMS: atom_id res chain seq x y z
N CYS A 1 -1.36 2.68 -7.54
CA CYS A 1 -0.75 1.41 -7.17
C CYS A 1 -0.62 0.47 -8.37
N ARG A 2 -1.70 0.11 -9.02
CA ARG A 2 -1.72 -0.89 -10.12
C ARG A 2 -0.96 -0.47 -11.39
N ALA A 3 -0.82 0.83 -11.65
CA ALA A 3 -0.15 1.38 -12.83
C ALA A 3 -0.62 0.73 -14.17
N GLY A 4 -1.95 0.57 -14.31
CA GLY A 4 -2.59 -0.07 -15.47
C GLY A 4 -2.69 -1.60 -15.41
N SER A 5 -2.03 -2.26 -14.45
CA SER A 5 -2.09 -3.72 -14.29
C SER A 5 -3.43 -4.18 -13.71
N ALA A 6 -4.00 -5.27 -14.24
CA ALA A 6 -5.13 -5.98 -13.63
C ALA A 6 -4.69 -7.04 -12.59
N LYS A 7 -3.38 -7.27 -12.47
CA LYS A 7 -2.78 -8.28 -11.59
C LYS A 7 -2.83 -7.89 -10.11
N PRO A 8 -2.58 -8.83 -9.19
CA PRO A 8 -2.49 -8.54 -7.75
C PRO A 8 -1.46 -7.46 -7.42
N PHE A 9 -0.35 -7.43 -8.14
CA PHE A 9 0.74 -6.47 -7.97
C PHE A 9 1.01 -5.71 -9.27
N ALA A 10 1.66 -4.56 -9.18
CA ALA A 10 2.10 -3.81 -10.36
C ALA A 10 3.11 -4.61 -11.20
N PHE A 11 3.86 -5.52 -10.57
CA PHE A 11 4.89 -6.35 -11.19
C PHE A 11 4.37 -7.68 -11.76
N GLY A 12 3.13 -8.09 -11.45
CA GLY A 12 2.55 -9.32 -11.96
C GLY A 12 1.67 -10.08 -10.98
N ASP A 13 1.63 -11.40 -11.14
CA ASP A 13 0.80 -12.29 -10.32
C ASP A 13 1.43 -12.62 -8.97
N THR A 14 2.75 -12.47 -8.83
CA THR A 14 3.53 -12.73 -7.62
C THR A 14 4.48 -11.57 -7.36
N ILE A 15 5.07 -11.53 -6.16
CA ILE A 15 6.18 -10.64 -5.79
C ILE A 15 7.25 -11.42 -5.04
N THR A 16 8.47 -10.92 -5.09
CA THR A 16 9.62 -11.43 -4.35
C THR A 16 10.25 -10.33 -3.50
N THR A 17 11.09 -10.71 -2.53
CA THR A 17 11.81 -9.74 -1.70
C THR A 17 12.93 -8.99 -2.44
N ASN A 18 13.18 -9.33 -3.71
CA ASN A 18 14.04 -8.56 -4.61
C ASN A 18 13.32 -7.36 -5.23
N GLU A 19 12.00 -7.34 -5.16
CA GLU A 19 11.14 -6.31 -5.76
C GLU A 19 10.43 -5.46 -4.70
N VAL A 20 10.19 -6.05 -3.51
CA VAL A 20 9.34 -5.46 -2.47
C VAL A 20 9.88 -5.79 -1.09
N ASN A 21 9.83 -4.84 -0.17
CA ASN A 21 10.19 -5.07 1.24
C ASN A 21 8.96 -5.57 2.03
N TYR A 22 8.92 -6.89 2.27
CA TYR A 22 7.93 -7.57 3.12
C TYR A 22 8.60 -8.68 3.91
N ASN A 23 7.86 -9.39 4.76
CA ASN A 23 8.41 -10.53 5.52
C ASN A 23 8.63 -11.73 4.58
N GLY A 24 9.85 -11.90 4.10
CA GLY A 24 10.24 -12.93 3.15
C GLY A 24 10.17 -14.37 3.66
N ASN A 25 9.83 -14.59 4.94
CA ASN A 25 9.50 -15.93 5.45
C ASN A 25 8.18 -16.46 4.90
N TYR A 26 7.33 -15.59 4.35
CA TYR A 26 6.06 -15.92 3.70
C TYR A 26 6.14 -15.73 2.20
N THR A 27 5.31 -16.46 1.47
CA THR A 27 5.28 -16.46 0.00
C THR A 27 3.88 -16.11 -0.51
N TYR A 28 3.80 -15.55 -1.71
CA TYR A 28 2.54 -15.38 -2.43
C TYR A 28 2.53 -16.29 -3.67
N GLY A 29 1.52 -17.16 -3.75
CA GLY A 29 1.45 -18.13 -4.84
C GLY A 29 2.68 -19.04 -4.90
N ASN A 30 3.29 -19.12 -6.06
CA ASN A 30 4.47 -19.96 -6.31
C ASN A 30 5.81 -19.21 -6.11
N ALA A 31 5.79 -17.99 -5.57
CA ALA A 31 7.01 -17.25 -5.31
C ALA A 31 7.89 -17.97 -4.26
N PRO A 32 9.21 -17.94 -4.38
CA PRO A 32 10.10 -18.50 -3.36
C PRO A 32 10.09 -17.64 -2.09
N LYS A 33 10.47 -18.23 -0.97
CA LYS A 33 10.85 -17.47 0.22
C LYS A 33 12.07 -16.61 -0.08
N GLY A 34 12.20 -15.49 0.64
CA GLY A 34 13.29 -14.57 0.47
C GLY A 34 13.75 -13.93 1.78
N GLU A 35 14.46 -12.84 1.69
CA GLU A 35 15.00 -12.14 2.84
C GLU A 35 13.89 -11.49 3.69
N TYR A 36 13.93 -11.69 5.01
CA TYR A 36 13.22 -10.87 5.96
C TYR A 36 14.17 -9.83 6.54
N ARG A 37 14.08 -8.57 6.09
CA ARG A 37 15.00 -7.50 6.47
C ARG A 37 14.80 -7.00 7.90
N GLY A 38 13.60 -7.23 8.47
CA GLY A 38 13.27 -6.83 9.84
C GLY A 38 13.22 -5.31 10.08
N ARG A 39 13.18 -4.52 9.00
CA ARG A 39 13.17 -3.04 9.05
C ARG A 39 12.72 -2.45 7.72
N THR A 40 12.42 -1.15 7.73
CA THR A 40 12.19 -0.38 6.49
C THR A 40 13.46 -0.30 5.64
N THR A 41 13.28 -0.09 4.34
CA THR A 41 14.34 0.26 3.40
C THR A 41 14.23 1.73 2.99
N PRO A 42 15.32 2.38 2.59
CA PRO A 42 15.26 3.70 1.97
C PRO A 42 14.28 3.68 0.79
N VAL A 43 13.50 4.74 0.63
CA VAL A 43 12.58 4.88 -0.51
C VAL A 43 13.35 4.79 -1.83
N GLY A 44 12.75 4.13 -2.84
CA GLY A 44 13.39 3.96 -4.14
C GLY A 44 14.47 2.89 -4.18
N THR A 45 14.60 2.05 -3.15
CA THR A 45 15.52 0.90 -3.17
C THR A 45 15.17 -0.09 -4.28
N PHE A 46 13.88 -0.26 -4.54
CA PHE A 46 13.36 -1.19 -5.56
C PHE A 46 12.93 -0.44 -6.82
N GLN A 47 12.65 -1.20 -7.89
CA GLN A 47 12.20 -0.61 -9.14
C GLN A 47 10.80 0.03 -8.99
N PRO A 48 10.55 1.16 -9.66
CA PRO A 48 9.23 1.77 -9.66
C PRO A 48 8.24 0.95 -10.51
N ASN A 49 6.95 1.19 -10.29
CA ASN A 49 5.92 0.69 -11.20
C ASN A 49 5.91 1.47 -12.54
N ALA A 50 5.03 1.07 -13.47
CA ALA A 50 4.95 1.69 -14.80
C ALA A 50 4.54 3.19 -14.80
N PHE A 51 4.10 3.72 -13.67
CA PHE A 51 3.84 5.15 -13.49
C PHE A 51 5.00 5.90 -12.83
N GLY A 52 6.14 5.24 -12.61
CA GLY A 52 7.31 5.83 -11.95
C GLY A 52 7.16 5.95 -10.42
N LEU A 53 6.19 5.26 -9.82
CA LEU A 53 5.93 5.33 -8.38
C LEU A 53 6.67 4.19 -7.67
N TYR A 54 7.47 4.56 -6.67
CA TYR A 54 8.24 3.64 -5.84
C TYR A 54 7.44 3.16 -4.62
N ASP A 55 7.78 1.98 -4.12
CA ASP A 55 7.32 1.41 -2.86
C ASP A 55 5.79 1.37 -2.69
N MET A 56 5.06 1.15 -3.80
CA MET A 56 3.60 1.02 -3.78
C MET A 56 3.12 -0.31 -3.19
N HIS A 57 4.05 -1.22 -2.93
CA HIS A 57 3.86 -2.53 -2.32
C HIS A 57 4.91 -2.73 -1.24
N GLY A 58 4.51 -3.02 0.00
CA GLY A 58 5.42 -3.24 1.13
C GLY A 58 6.07 -1.97 1.68
N ASN A 59 7.14 -2.14 2.39
CA ASN A 59 7.92 -1.19 3.16
C ASN A 59 7.15 -0.65 4.38
N VAL A 60 6.20 0.25 4.19
CA VAL A 60 5.29 0.73 5.24
C VAL A 60 3.85 0.74 4.75
N TRP A 61 2.91 0.49 5.65
CA TRP A 61 1.52 0.84 5.41
C TRP A 61 1.39 2.34 5.20
N GLU A 62 0.56 2.75 4.26
CA GLU A 62 0.35 4.18 3.97
C GLU A 62 -1.06 4.61 4.35
N TRP A 63 -1.14 5.66 5.17
CA TRP A 63 -2.39 6.32 5.47
C TRP A 63 -3.04 6.87 4.20
N CYS A 64 -4.32 6.59 4.03
CA CYS A 64 -5.16 7.25 3.04
C CYS A 64 -6.00 8.34 3.69
N ALA A 65 -6.46 9.30 2.90
CA ALA A 65 -7.40 10.32 3.34
C ALA A 65 -8.75 9.71 3.74
N ASP A 66 -9.12 8.59 3.12
CA ASP A 66 -10.37 7.87 3.35
C ASP A 66 -10.51 7.40 4.80
N THR A 67 -11.71 7.44 5.32
CA THR A 67 -12.09 6.69 6.52
C THR A 67 -12.34 5.23 6.16
N TRP A 68 -12.30 4.35 7.17
CA TRP A 68 -12.61 2.95 6.95
C TRP A 68 -14.11 2.75 6.69
N HIS A 69 -14.42 1.92 5.67
CA HIS A 69 -15.74 1.41 5.35
C HIS A 69 -15.64 -0.09 5.08
N ASP A 70 -16.58 -0.89 5.57
CA ASP A 70 -16.51 -2.36 5.50
C ASP A 70 -16.61 -2.90 4.07
N ASN A 71 -17.27 -2.18 3.19
CA ASN A 71 -17.42 -2.51 1.78
C ASN A 71 -17.31 -1.25 0.90
N TYR A 72 -17.63 -1.35 -0.38
CA TYR A 72 -17.60 -0.22 -1.33
C TYR A 72 -19.00 0.31 -1.69
N GLU A 73 -20.04 -0.09 -0.96
CA GLU A 73 -21.38 0.43 -1.19
C GLU A 73 -21.43 1.93 -0.87
N GLY A 74 -21.82 2.73 -1.84
CA GLY A 74 -21.83 4.19 -1.73
C GLY A 74 -20.46 4.86 -1.90
N ALA A 75 -19.41 4.12 -2.27
CA ALA A 75 -18.10 4.72 -2.51
C ALA A 75 -18.13 5.76 -3.65
N PRO A 76 -17.44 6.90 -3.52
CA PRO A 76 -17.31 7.86 -4.61
C PRO A 76 -16.59 7.23 -5.80
N ASN A 77 -17.00 7.57 -7.01
CA ASN A 77 -16.42 7.07 -8.26
C ASN A 77 -15.60 8.11 -9.02
N ASP A 78 -15.47 9.31 -8.48
CA ASP A 78 -14.77 10.46 -9.05
C ASP A 78 -13.32 10.60 -8.55
N GLY A 79 -12.87 9.69 -7.65
CA GLY A 79 -11.55 9.72 -7.05
C GLY A 79 -11.42 10.62 -5.82
N SER A 80 -12.52 11.24 -5.36
CA SER A 80 -12.53 11.96 -4.09
C SER A 80 -12.34 11.02 -2.90
N ALA A 81 -11.82 11.56 -1.79
CA ALA A 81 -11.68 10.79 -0.56
C ALA A 81 -13.07 10.47 0.04
N TRP A 82 -13.24 9.22 0.45
CA TRP A 82 -14.47 8.75 1.07
C TRP A 82 -14.43 8.97 2.59
N ILE A 83 -15.01 10.06 3.04
CA ILE A 83 -14.98 10.50 4.43
C ILE A 83 -16.30 10.17 5.14
N SER A 84 -16.23 9.46 6.26
CA SER A 84 -17.36 9.27 7.17
C SER A 84 -17.32 10.35 8.25
N GLU A 85 -18.45 10.97 8.53
CA GLU A 85 -18.59 11.96 9.62
C GLU A 85 -18.59 11.32 11.00
N THR A 86 -18.98 10.05 11.09
CA THR A 86 -19.21 9.34 12.37
C THR A 86 -17.97 8.59 12.88
N ASN A 87 -17.00 8.25 12.03
CA ASN A 87 -15.85 7.45 12.42
C ASN A 87 -14.54 8.00 11.83
N GLN A 88 -14.20 9.23 12.20
CA GLN A 88 -13.04 9.93 11.64
C GLN A 88 -11.69 9.42 12.16
N ASN A 89 -11.67 8.69 13.27
CA ASN A 89 -10.44 8.21 13.90
C ASN A 89 -9.92 6.89 13.29
N VAL A 90 -10.71 6.20 12.47
CA VAL A 90 -10.30 4.96 11.80
C VAL A 90 -10.10 5.24 10.32
N LYS A 91 -8.85 5.21 9.89
CA LYS A 91 -8.45 5.52 8.53
C LYS A 91 -8.05 4.29 7.76
N LEU A 92 -8.21 4.36 6.45
CA LEU A 92 -7.77 3.34 5.52
C LEU A 92 -6.24 3.31 5.44
N LEU A 93 -5.68 2.10 5.44
CA LEU A 93 -4.27 1.80 5.20
C LEU A 93 -4.12 0.95 3.94
N ARG A 94 -3.09 1.22 3.18
CA ARG A 94 -2.77 0.53 1.93
C ARG A 94 -1.30 0.16 1.85
N GLY A 95 -0.97 -0.77 0.96
CA GLY A 95 0.39 -1.08 0.53
C GLY A 95 1.05 -2.26 1.24
N GLY A 96 0.71 -2.57 2.47
CA GLY A 96 1.45 -3.54 3.29
C GLY A 96 2.73 -2.96 3.89
N SER A 97 3.48 -3.76 4.63
CA SER A 97 4.69 -3.29 5.33
C SER A 97 5.79 -4.33 5.37
N TRP A 98 6.99 -3.93 5.79
CA TRP A 98 8.18 -4.78 5.90
C TRP A 98 8.01 -6.02 6.79
N TYR A 99 7.12 -5.98 7.79
CA TYR A 99 6.85 -7.12 8.68
C TYR A 99 5.65 -7.97 8.25
N GLY A 100 4.85 -7.50 7.29
CA GLY A 100 3.61 -8.15 6.84
C GLY A 100 3.85 -9.27 5.84
N ASN A 101 2.84 -10.12 5.67
CA ASN A 101 2.82 -11.13 4.62
C ASN A 101 2.64 -10.48 3.24
N PRO A 102 3.11 -11.10 2.14
CA PRO A 102 2.95 -10.54 0.80
C PRO A 102 1.49 -10.38 0.36
N ASP A 103 0.54 -11.14 0.95
CA ASP A 103 -0.90 -10.95 0.72
C ASP A 103 -1.37 -9.54 1.02
N TYR A 104 -0.80 -8.91 2.04
CA TYR A 104 -1.11 -7.56 2.47
C TYR A 104 -0.58 -6.50 1.49
N CYS A 105 0.44 -6.85 0.72
CA CYS A 105 1.03 -5.97 -0.27
C CYS A 105 0.23 -5.90 -1.59
N ARG A 106 -0.83 -6.72 -1.77
CA ARG A 106 -1.66 -6.68 -2.98
C ARG A 106 -2.29 -5.29 -3.20
N SER A 107 -2.39 -4.87 -4.46
CA SER A 107 -3.04 -3.62 -4.84
C SER A 107 -4.48 -3.48 -4.32
N ALA A 108 -5.20 -4.61 -4.18
CA ALA A 108 -6.59 -4.61 -3.72
C ALA A 108 -6.73 -4.71 -2.20
N TYR A 109 -5.64 -5.06 -1.48
CA TYR A 109 -5.74 -5.26 -0.04
C TYR A 109 -6.02 -3.95 0.68
N ARG A 110 -6.95 -4.00 1.61
CA ARG A 110 -7.36 -2.88 2.47
C ARG A 110 -7.11 -3.25 3.93
N HIS A 111 -6.58 -2.33 4.67
CA HIS A 111 -6.46 -2.42 6.11
C HIS A 111 -6.90 -1.10 6.74
N TYR A 112 -7.03 -1.08 8.04
CA TYR A 112 -7.37 0.13 8.77
C TYR A 112 -6.47 0.30 9.99
N GLY A 113 -6.33 1.54 10.43
CA GLY A 113 -5.66 1.90 11.66
C GLY A 113 -6.41 3.00 12.39
N ASN A 114 -6.27 3.03 13.70
CA ASN A 114 -6.74 4.12 14.51
C ASN A 114 -5.64 5.16 14.64
N LEU A 115 -5.96 6.43 14.41
CA LEU A 115 -5.00 7.55 14.46
C LEU A 115 -4.36 7.75 15.84
N ALA A 116 -4.93 7.16 16.90
CA ALA A 116 -4.36 7.23 18.25
C ALA A 116 -3.14 6.32 18.45
N TYR A 117 -2.86 5.42 17.50
CA TYR A 117 -1.75 4.46 17.60
C TYR A 117 -0.62 4.81 16.65
N ASP A 118 0.60 4.73 17.17
CA ASP A 118 1.84 4.92 16.43
C ASP A 118 2.52 3.56 16.23
N TYR A 119 2.92 3.26 14.99
CA TYR A 119 3.59 2.01 14.61
C TYR A 119 4.72 2.32 13.63
N ASP A 120 5.86 1.68 13.83
CA ASP A 120 7.07 1.81 13.01
C ASP A 120 6.93 1.27 11.57
N GLY A 121 5.85 0.58 11.28
CA GLY A 121 5.50 0.07 9.95
C GLY A 121 4.41 0.86 9.24
N ILE A 122 4.08 2.07 9.70
CA ILE A 122 3.09 2.96 9.08
C ILE A 122 3.74 4.29 8.70
N GLY A 123 3.38 4.80 7.54
CA GLY A 123 3.82 6.08 7.00
C GLY A 123 2.74 6.74 6.16
N PHE A 124 3.14 7.65 5.30
CA PHE A 124 2.24 8.32 4.37
C PHE A 124 3.01 8.80 3.13
N ARG A 125 2.26 9.07 2.06
CA ARG A 125 2.78 9.84 0.92
C ARG A 125 1.85 10.99 0.61
N VAL A 126 2.42 12.14 0.29
CA VAL A 126 1.66 13.30 -0.13
C VAL A 126 1.39 13.24 -1.64
N VAL A 127 0.19 13.65 -2.03
CA VAL A 127 -0.17 13.90 -3.43
C VAL A 127 -0.37 15.41 -3.58
N CYS A 128 0.35 16.00 -4.51
CA CYS A 128 0.14 17.38 -4.91
C CYS A 128 -0.73 17.38 -6.17
N SER A 129 -2.01 17.74 -6.03
CA SER A 129 -2.87 18.05 -7.18
C SER A 129 -2.53 19.46 -7.67
N GLY A 130 -1.36 19.61 -8.31
CA GLY A 130 -0.95 20.87 -8.88
C GLY A 130 -1.80 21.21 -10.10
N ALA A 131 -2.17 22.48 -10.23
CA ALA A 131 -2.63 23.03 -11.51
C ALA A 131 -1.59 22.67 -12.59
N ALA A 132 -2.08 22.19 -13.73
CA ALA A 132 -1.23 21.96 -14.89
C ALA A 132 -0.32 23.19 -15.07
N ARG A 133 0.97 23.00 -15.08
CA ARG A 133 1.89 24.07 -15.49
C ARG A 133 1.56 24.39 -16.93
N THR A 134 0.95 25.53 -17.16
CA THR A 134 0.78 26.13 -18.48
C THR A 134 2.14 26.48 -19.08
#